data_63a7d7ac19327bfff9c1c33d72ab3239
#
_entry.id   63a7d7ac19327bfff9c1c33d72ab3239
#
_cell.length_a   1.000
_cell.length_b   1.000
_cell.length_c   1.000
_cell.angle_alpha   90.00
_cell.angle_beta   90.00
_cell.angle_gamma   90.00
#
_symmetry.space_group_name_H-M   'P 1'
#
loop_
_entity.id
_entity.type
_entity.pdbx_description
1 polymer ?
#
loop_
_entity_poly.entity_id
_entity_poly.type
_entity_poly.pdbx_seq_one_letter_code
_entity_poly.pdbx_strand_id
1 'polypeptide(L)'
;MTRREFLFSAGAVTMLSGCRTCDLFGSPELRFGVVSDIHVTTPGSAKLFEQSLRYFRRRGVDAVMVPGDLTDWGLRSGYRYVKEAWDRVFAGTDVVPLFCTGNHDFDGWGYGDMTMEMHANGYSEDDAMMRNGGMAACWEAAFGEKYDKVRCRTVKGYDFVSGEYYGYEELKDWLARNGAGLKGDKPFFYFQHLPIQGTTSDSFGWSDGGKVKPLLSAYPNCIAFTGHEHRPFIDERSVWQGEFTSVATPSLSYACFPGGHENGSGPRSGKFGPDVNGKMPPIQAMSMLPTRRDLRGGQGFVVNVWNDKVVIERWDLEELEEGAPAWVVPLPACVAAKPYDPAVREKAEPVPRFPQGAQLDLETRNTENRSGKWTIVMNCEFPSAIMPEGSRVFDYEIRAVPKDGSPALVKRFISPGYAKMAKFEPERQRFWFDVAELPQDKDYVIEVYARNCFGRTSAPLVSGVRRGKPGLEKVKPLEKKES
;
A
#
# COMPACT_ATOMS: atom_id res chain seq x y z
N MET A 1 -21.49 -42.34 11.81
CA MET A 1 -20.74 -41.08 11.83
C MET A 1 -21.50 -40.09 10.96
N THR A 2 -22.13 -39.17 11.58
CA THR A 2 -23.14 -38.29 10.99
C THR A 2 -22.52 -36.99 10.49
N ARG A 3 -23.03 -36.53 9.35
CA ARG A 3 -22.67 -35.33 8.60
C ARG A 3 -22.80 -33.99 9.36
N ARG A 4 -22.30 -33.86 10.58
CA ARG A 4 -22.53 -32.68 11.44
C ARG A 4 -21.30 -31.93 11.94
N GLU A 5 -20.10 -32.24 11.45
CA GLU A 5 -18.85 -31.63 11.95
C GLU A 5 -18.00 -30.92 10.87
N PHE A 6 -18.62 -30.47 9.79
CA PHE A 6 -17.89 -29.73 8.75
C PHE A 6 -18.66 -28.46 8.34
N LEU A 7 -18.96 -27.63 9.32
CA LEU A 7 -19.41 -26.25 9.11
C LEU A 7 -18.67 -25.35 10.12
N PHE A 8 -17.38 -25.14 9.93
CA PHE A 8 -16.81 -23.87 10.29
C PHE A 8 -17.31 -22.89 9.23
N SER A 9 -18.51 -22.42 9.45
CA SER A 9 -19.10 -21.29 8.79
C SER A 9 -18.15 -20.11 8.96
N ALA A 10 -17.89 -19.41 7.86
CA ALA A 10 -17.58 -18.01 7.86
C ALA A 10 -18.80 -17.28 8.47
N GLY A 11 -18.99 -17.45 9.77
CA GLY A 11 -20.05 -16.86 10.58
C GLY A 11 -19.56 -15.51 11.07
N ALA A 12 -20.30 -14.50 10.70
CA ALA A 12 -20.28 -13.15 11.17
C ALA A 12 -19.72 -13.01 12.60
N VAL A 13 -18.49 -12.50 12.73
CA VAL A 13 -18.05 -11.89 13.97
C VAL A 13 -18.69 -10.50 13.97
N THR A 14 -19.76 -10.39 14.71
CA THR A 14 -20.45 -9.13 14.97
C THR A 14 -19.43 -8.15 15.57
N MET A 15 -19.23 -7.03 14.91
CA MET A 15 -18.45 -5.92 15.43
C MET A 15 -19.03 -5.41 16.74
N LEU A 16 -18.37 -5.74 17.85
CA LEU A 16 -18.47 -4.98 19.08
C LEU A 16 -17.29 -3.99 19.06
N SER A 17 -17.62 -2.73 18.81
CA SER A 17 -16.69 -1.61 18.94
C SER A 17 -16.09 -1.59 20.34
N GLY A 18 -14.75 -1.73 20.39
CA GLY A 18 -13.98 -1.69 21.62
C GLY A 18 -13.13 -2.96 21.77
N CYS A 19 -11.83 -2.80 21.64
CA CYS A 19 -10.73 -3.73 21.90
C CYS A 19 -11.11 -4.97 22.78
N ARG A 20 -11.72 -6.01 22.22
CA ARG A 20 -12.11 -7.25 22.92
C ARG A 20 -11.68 -8.54 22.23
N THR A 21 -10.88 -8.48 21.17
CA THR A 21 -10.35 -9.71 20.55
C THR A 21 -9.28 -10.40 21.41
N CYS A 22 -8.70 -9.68 22.37
CA CYS A 22 -7.68 -10.27 23.27
C CYS A 22 -8.25 -11.21 24.34
N ASP A 23 -9.50 -11.04 24.75
CA ASP A 23 -10.05 -11.78 25.90
C ASP A 23 -10.55 -13.21 25.56
N LEU A 24 -10.81 -13.49 24.28
CA LEU A 24 -11.33 -14.80 23.85
C LEU A 24 -10.23 -15.85 23.58
N PHE A 25 -8.98 -15.45 23.38
CA PHE A 25 -7.88 -16.35 22.97
C PHE A 25 -6.67 -16.36 23.92
N GLY A 26 -6.76 -15.69 25.07
CA GLY A 26 -5.61 -15.48 25.95
C GLY A 26 -4.62 -14.44 25.39
N SER A 27 -3.60 -14.09 26.18
CA SER A 27 -2.55 -13.15 25.73
C SER A 27 -1.66 -13.83 24.69
N PRO A 28 -1.24 -13.11 23.63
CA PRO A 28 -0.27 -13.61 22.67
C PRO A 28 1.08 -13.86 23.36
N GLU A 29 1.85 -14.83 22.87
CA GLU A 29 3.20 -15.12 23.36
C GLU A 29 4.20 -14.02 22.96
N LEU A 30 3.95 -13.42 21.78
CA LEU A 30 4.74 -12.31 21.25
C LEU A 30 3.81 -11.30 20.58
N ARG A 31 4.08 -10.01 20.80
CA ARG A 31 3.42 -8.92 20.07
C ARG A 31 4.46 -7.96 19.56
N PHE A 32 4.34 -7.54 18.28
CA PHE A 32 5.22 -6.52 17.74
C PHE A 32 4.47 -5.57 16.80
N GLY A 33 4.96 -4.31 16.74
CA GLY A 33 4.49 -3.33 15.77
C GLY A 33 5.28 -3.44 14.48
N VAL A 34 4.65 -3.14 13.34
CA VAL A 34 5.32 -3.06 12.04
C VAL A 34 4.90 -1.79 11.32
N VAL A 35 5.86 -0.99 10.92
CA VAL A 35 5.71 0.14 9.99
C VAL A 35 6.87 0.11 9.02
N SER A 36 6.72 0.67 7.83
CA SER A 36 7.78 0.75 6.83
C SER A 36 7.80 2.11 6.16
N ASP A 37 8.86 2.40 5.42
CA ASP A 37 8.91 3.57 4.56
C ASP A 37 8.53 4.85 5.33
N ILE A 38 9.24 5.08 6.44
CA ILE A 38 8.97 6.22 7.33
C ILE A 38 9.53 7.54 6.78
N HIS A 39 10.54 7.50 5.91
CA HIS A 39 11.12 8.61 5.14
C HIS A 39 11.38 9.86 5.99
N VAL A 40 12.07 9.69 7.10
CA VAL A 40 12.36 10.80 8.01
C VAL A 40 13.42 11.72 7.42
N THR A 41 13.08 13.00 7.26
CA THR A 41 13.99 14.05 6.78
C THR A 41 14.19 15.16 7.81
N THR A 42 13.17 15.43 8.61
CA THR A 42 13.13 16.52 9.58
C THR A 42 12.52 16.05 10.91
N PRO A 43 12.69 16.78 12.01
CA PRO A 43 11.95 16.50 13.24
C PRO A 43 10.42 16.50 13.04
N GLY A 44 9.94 17.28 12.06
CA GLY A 44 8.52 17.34 11.71
C GLY A 44 8.01 16.04 11.07
N SER A 45 8.77 15.47 10.14
CA SER A 45 8.42 14.19 9.49
C SER A 45 8.54 13.00 10.46
N ALA A 46 9.36 13.07 11.49
CA ALA A 46 9.47 12.04 12.51
C ALA A 46 8.26 11.95 13.46
N LYS A 47 7.37 12.96 13.46
CA LYS A 47 6.23 13.01 14.41
C LYS A 47 5.26 11.85 14.27
N LEU A 48 4.95 11.46 13.03
CA LEU A 48 4.03 10.35 12.79
C LEU A 48 4.65 9.02 13.21
N PHE A 49 5.96 8.85 12.99
CA PHE A 49 6.68 7.69 13.51
C PHE A 49 6.64 7.65 15.04
N GLU A 50 6.92 8.77 15.73
CA GLU A 50 6.82 8.85 17.20
C GLU A 50 5.39 8.54 17.68
N GLN A 51 4.35 9.03 17.00
CA GLN A 51 2.95 8.72 17.32
C GLN A 51 2.68 7.22 17.21
N SER A 52 3.16 6.59 16.15
CA SER A 52 3.06 5.15 15.94
C SER A 52 3.76 4.36 17.04
N LEU A 53 4.98 4.77 17.42
CA LEU A 53 5.71 4.17 18.54
C LEU A 53 4.93 4.30 19.87
N ARG A 54 4.33 5.46 20.15
CA ARG A 54 3.47 5.65 21.33
C ARG A 54 2.24 4.76 21.31
N TYR A 55 1.64 4.56 20.13
CA TYR A 55 0.55 3.61 19.95
C TYR A 55 1.02 2.18 20.25
N PHE A 56 2.12 1.73 19.68
CA PHE A 56 2.69 0.41 19.93
C PHE A 56 3.04 0.19 21.41
N ARG A 57 3.59 1.21 22.07
CA ARG A 57 3.83 1.15 23.53
C ARG A 57 2.54 0.91 24.32
N ARG A 58 1.44 1.62 23.97
CA ARG A 58 0.13 1.39 24.61
C ARG A 58 -0.43 -0.01 24.33
N ARG A 59 -0.10 -0.60 23.16
CA ARG A 59 -0.47 -1.97 22.81
C ARG A 59 0.40 -3.02 23.49
N GLY A 60 1.43 -2.62 24.22
CA GLY A 60 2.33 -3.53 24.94
C GLY A 60 3.14 -4.43 24.01
N VAL A 61 3.74 -3.85 22.96
CA VAL A 61 4.59 -4.60 22.03
C VAL A 61 5.94 -4.96 22.66
N ASP A 62 6.49 -6.08 22.26
CA ASP A 62 7.80 -6.59 22.66
C ASP A 62 8.91 -6.11 21.71
N ALA A 63 8.53 -5.75 20.47
CA ALA A 63 9.44 -5.23 19.45
C ALA A 63 8.70 -4.31 18.48
N VAL A 64 9.46 -3.50 17.72
CA VAL A 64 8.95 -2.76 16.57
C VAL A 64 9.85 -3.01 15.37
N MET A 65 9.25 -3.50 14.28
CA MET A 65 9.91 -3.79 13.01
C MET A 65 9.72 -2.64 12.03
N VAL A 66 10.81 -2.24 11.36
CA VAL A 66 10.78 -1.28 10.25
C VAL A 66 11.56 -1.88 9.07
N PRO A 67 10.85 -2.46 8.08
CA PRO A 67 11.44 -3.02 6.87
C PRO A 67 11.94 -1.95 5.88
N GLY A 68 12.90 -1.12 6.31
CA GLY A 68 13.63 -0.18 5.46
C GLY A 68 12.99 1.19 5.25
N ASP A 69 13.72 2.03 4.51
CA ASP A 69 13.44 3.43 4.23
C ASP A 69 13.17 4.23 5.52
N LEU A 70 14.14 4.14 6.44
CA LEU A 70 14.12 4.90 7.69
C LEU A 70 14.22 6.39 7.41
N THR A 71 15.05 6.75 6.44
CA THR A 71 15.28 8.14 6.01
C THR A 71 14.93 8.28 4.53
N ASP A 72 14.66 9.51 4.10
CA ASP A 72 14.38 9.79 2.68
C ASP A 72 15.66 10.01 1.86
N TRP A 73 16.75 10.41 2.52
CA TRP A 73 18.00 10.80 1.83
C TRP A 73 19.26 10.13 2.37
N GLY A 74 19.16 9.19 3.30
CA GLY A 74 20.33 8.51 3.87
C GLY A 74 21.25 9.42 4.70
N LEU A 75 20.73 10.55 5.19
CA LEU A 75 21.52 11.53 5.92
C LEU A 75 21.67 11.17 7.40
N ARG A 76 22.80 11.53 8.00
CA ARG A 76 23.08 11.38 9.44
C ARG A 76 21.97 12.02 10.30
N SER A 77 21.49 13.20 9.92
CA SER A 77 20.41 13.90 10.61
C SER A 77 19.11 13.11 10.60
N GLY A 78 18.74 12.48 9.47
CA GLY A 78 17.57 11.63 9.37
C GLY A 78 17.62 10.46 10.35
N TYR A 79 18.72 9.71 10.37
CA TYR A 79 18.93 8.61 11.33
C TYR A 79 18.88 9.10 12.79
N ARG A 80 19.46 10.27 13.08
CA ARG A 80 19.38 10.88 14.41
C ARG A 80 17.93 11.16 14.80
N TYR A 81 17.10 11.72 13.91
CA TYR A 81 15.69 11.99 14.20
C TYR A 81 14.89 10.72 14.43
N VAL A 82 15.18 9.63 13.68
CA VAL A 82 14.59 8.30 13.92
C VAL A 82 14.96 7.83 15.34
N LYS A 83 16.25 7.90 15.70
CA LYS A 83 16.73 7.49 17.03
C LYS A 83 16.12 8.33 18.16
N GLU A 84 16.06 9.64 18.00
CA GLU A 84 15.45 10.54 18.97
C GLU A 84 13.96 10.23 19.17
N ALA A 85 13.20 9.95 18.09
CA ALA A 85 11.81 9.54 18.19
C ALA A 85 11.66 8.21 18.94
N TRP A 86 12.53 7.24 18.66
CA TRP A 86 12.59 5.98 19.40
C TRP A 86 12.85 6.20 20.89
N ASP A 87 13.88 6.96 21.23
CA ASP A 87 14.30 7.19 22.61
C ASP A 87 13.24 7.91 23.43
N ARG A 88 12.53 8.88 22.83
CA ARG A 88 11.40 9.55 23.51
C ARG A 88 10.28 8.60 23.94
N VAL A 89 10.19 7.44 23.30
CA VAL A 89 9.13 6.47 23.58
C VAL A 89 9.63 5.25 24.33
N PHE A 90 10.75 4.68 23.94
CA PHE A 90 11.21 3.37 24.41
C PHE A 90 12.52 3.38 25.22
N ALA A 91 13.15 4.55 25.47
CA ALA A 91 14.33 4.57 26.33
C ALA A 91 14.03 3.95 27.70
N GLY A 92 14.92 3.05 28.15
CA GLY A 92 14.79 2.35 29.43
C GLY A 92 13.70 1.25 29.45
N THR A 93 13.23 0.81 28.31
CA THR A 93 12.33 -0.36 28.17
C THR A 93 13.06 -1.52 27.49
N ASP A 94 12.48 -2.73 27.60
CA ASP A 94 13.00 -3.95 26.95
C ASP A 94 12.47 -4.14 25.52
N VAL A 95 11.75 -3.14 24.96
CA VAL A 95 11.22 -3.22 23.59
C VAL A 95 12.37 -3.16 22.58
N VAL A 96 12.40 -4.14 21.67
CA VAL A 96 13.53 -4.33 20.74
C VAL A 96 13.28 -3.59 19.42
N PRO A 97 14.21 -2.70 18.97
CA PRO A 97 14.18 -2.16 17.62
C PRO A 97 14.63 -3.22 16.61
N LEU A 98 13.80 -3.46 15.59
CA LEU A 98 14.04 -4.38 14.47
C LEU A 98 14.05 -3.56 13.18
N PHE A 99 15.15 -2.82 12.95
CA PHE A 99 15.26 -1.93 11.80
C PHE A 99 16.18 -2.53 10.74
N CYS A 100 15.86 -2.37 9.48
CA CYS A 100 16.79 -2.56 8.37
C CYS A 100 16.79 -1.33 7.46
N THR A 101 17.66 -1.30 6.48
CA THR A 101 17.80 -0.20 5.53
C THR A 101 17.02 -0.49 4.25
N GLY A 102 16.60 0.57 3.56
CA GLY A 102 15.97 0.51 2.24
C GLY A 102 16.76 1.32 1.20
N ASN A 103 16.21 1.46 0.00
CA ASN A 103 16.91 2.14 -1.09
C ASN A 103 17.09 3.65 -0.81
N HIS A 104 16.16 4.31 -0.15
CA HIS A 104 16.31 5.71 0.25
C HIS A 104 17.41 5.91 1.28
N ASP A 105 17.67 4.92 2.11
CA ASP A 105 18.79 4.95 3.07
C ASP A 105 20.16 4.85 2.39
N PHE A 106 20.25 4.24 1.18
CA PHE A 106 21.49 4.12 0.39
C PHE A 106 21.57 5.17 -0.71
N ASP A 107 20.51 5.31 -1.50
CA ASP A 107 20.53 6.02 -2.77
C ASP A 107 19.71 7.31 -2.74
N GLY A 108 19.05 7.59 -1.62
CA GLY A 108 18.12 8.71 -1.49
C GLY A 108 18.70 10.07 -1.88
N TRP A 109 19.99 10.29 -1.59
CA TRP A 109 20.73 11.48 -1.98
C TRP A 109 20.91 11.62 -3.50
N GLY A 110 20.82 10.53 -4.27
CA GLY A 110 20.90 10.50 -5.74
C GLY A 110 19.55 10.74 -6.45
N TYR A 111 18.45 10.82 -5.70
CA TYR A 111 17.12 10.98 -6.28
C TYR A 111 16.75 12.46 -6.49
N GLY A 112 16.99 12.96 -7.70
CA GLY A 112 16.54 14.29 -8.13
C GLY A 112 17.42 15.44 -7.67
N ASP A 113 16.86 16.66 -7.66
CA ASP A 113 17.57 17.90 -7.33
C ASP A 113 17.67 18.10 -5.80
N MET A 114 18.20 17.07 -5.14
CA MET A 114 18.24 16.98 -3.68
C MET A 114 19.13 18.03 -3.04
N THR A 115 20.15 18.52 -3.76
CA THR A 115 21.05 19.55 -3.24
C THR A 115 20.29 20.83 -2.89
N MET A 116 19.38 21.29 -3.75
CA MET A 116 18.55 22.46 -3.46
C MET A 116 17.55 22.20 -2.33
N GLU A 117 16.93 21.02 -2.31
CA GLU A 117 15.99 20.62 -1.27
C GLU A 117 16.70 20.43 0.08
N MET A 118 17.88 19.86 0.10
CA MET A 118 18.72 19.75 1.30
C MET A 118 19.06 21.11 1.88
N HIS A 119 19.50 22.06 1.07
CA HIS A 119 19.79 23.43 1.53
C HIS A 119 18.52 24.15 2.01
N ALA A 120 17.40 24.00 1.33
CA ALA A 120 16.12 24.58 1.76
C ALA A 120 15.62 24.04 3.10
N ASN A 121 15.99 22.79 3.46
CA ASN A 121 15.67 22.17 4.75
C ASN A 121 16.77 22.31 5.79
N GLY A 122 17.81 23.09 5.52
CA GLY A 122 18.89 23.39 6.49
C GLY A 122 19.91 22.26 6.66
N TYR A 123 20.00 21.32 5.73
CA TYR A 123 21.05 20.28 5.73
C TYR A 123 22.35 20.86 5.24
N SER A 124 23.44 20.54 5.94
CA SER A 124 24.79 20.86 5.51
C SER A 124 25.35 19.75 4.63
N GLU A 125 26.41 20.09 3.87
CA GLU A 125 27.16 19.09 3.13
C GLU A 125 27.81 18.03 4.05
N ASP A 126 28.04 18.35 5.33
CA ASP A 126 28.55 17.42 6.33
C ASP A 126 27.51 16.40 6.77
N ASP A 127 26.21 16.64 6.52
CA ASP A 127 25.15 15.69 6.76
C ASP A 127 25.08 14.60 5.67
N ALA A 128 25.68 14.83 4.52
CA ALA A 128 25.66 13.88 3.42
C ALA A 128 26.42 12.58 3.75
N MET A 129 25.79 11.46 3.49
CA MET A 129 26.30 10.12 3.75
C MET A 129 27.72 9.90 3.19
N MET A 130 27.98 10.36 1.96
CA MET A 130 29.26 10.21 1.28
C MET A 130 30.44 10.87 2.01
N ARG A 131 30.23 11.99 2.68
CA ARG A 131 31.27 12.71 3.43
C ARG A 131 31.47 12.18 4.85
N ASN A 132 30.53 11.43 5.38
CA ASN A 132 30.52 10.91 6.76
C ASN A 132 30.85 9.41 6.86
N GLY A 133 31.50 8.84 5.87
CA GLY A 133 31.91 7.43 5.89
C GLY A 133 30.83 6.44 5.42
N GLY A 134 29.78 6.94 4.77
CA GLY A 134 28.72 6.12 4.20
C GLY A 134 27.59 5.79 5.19
N MET A 135 26.59 5.04 4.69
CA MET A 135 25.39 4.66 5.44
C MET A 135 25.73 3.88 6.73
N ALA A 136 26.72 2.98 6.70
CA ALA A 136 27.15 2.23 7.88
C ALA A 136 27.64 3.13 9.01
N ALA A 137 28.42 4.19 8.68
CA ALA A 137 28.86 5.15 9.68
C ALA A 137 27.73 6.02 10.24
N CYS A 138 26.74 6.37 9.40
CA CYS A 138 25.54 7.07 9.87
C CYS A 138 24.71 6.19 10.82
N TRP A 139 24.57 4.91 10.49
CA TRP A 139 23.91 3.91 11.33
C TRP A 139 24.60 3.78 12.70
N GLU A 140 25.92 3.53 12.69
CA GLU A 140 26.71 3.35 13.91
C GLU A 140 26.66 4.60 14.81
N ALA A 141 26.74 5.79 14.19
CA ALA A 141 26.64 7.05 14.92
C ALA A 141 25.25 7.27 15.56
N ALA A 142 24.19 6.84 14.90
CA ALA A 142 22.83 7.03 15.40
C ALA A 142 22.41 5.96 16.42
N PHE A 143 22.68 4.68 16.12
CA PHE A 143 22.16 3.58 16.90
C PHE A 143 23.18 2.98 17.88
N GLY A 144 24.46 3.37 17.80
CA GLY A 144 25.51 2.88 18.70
C GLY A 144 25.84 1.41 18.51
N GLU A 145 25.49 0.83 17.37
CA GLU A 145 25.78 -0.56 17.02
C GLU A 145 26.41 -0.66 15.63
N LYS A 146 27.30 -1.65 15.46
CA LYS A 146 27.88 -1.94 14.16
C LYS A 146 26.82 -2.28 13.14
N TYR A 147 26.96 -1.73 11.94
CA TYR A 147 26.12 -2.10 10.82
C TYR A 147 26.52 -3.45 10.24
N ASP A 148 25.60 -4.40 10.28
CA ASP A 148 25.75 -5.71 9.65
C ASP A 148 24.62 -5.95 8.64
N LYS A 149 24.96 -6.47 7.46
CA LYS A 149 24.01 -6.69 6.36
C LYS A 149 22.93 -7.74 6.67
N VAL A 150 23.27 -8.69 7.55
CA VAL A 150 22.30 -9.67 8.04
C VAL A 150 22.38 -9.70 9.55
N ARG A 151 21.28 -9.45 10.20
CA ARG A 151 21.21 -9.47 11.66
C ARG A 151 20.12 -10.41 12.11
N CYS A 152 20.36 -11.13 13.18
CA CYS A 152 19.34 -11.95 13.86
C CYS A 152 19.19 -11.46 15.30
N ARG A 153 17.96 -11.20 15.70
CA ARG A 153 17.59 -10.88 17.07
C ARG A 153 16.50 -11.83 17.54
N THR A 154 16.65 -12.34 18.75
CA THR A 154 15.63 -13.21 19.36
C THR A 154 14.83 -12.40 20.37
N VAL A 155 13.50 -12.36 20.21
CA VAL A 155 12.57 -11.69 21.11
C VAL A 155 11.57 -12.72 21.62
N LYS A 156 11.49 -12.92 22.93
CA LYS A 156 10.64 -13.96 23.53
C LYS A 156 10.76 -15.35 22.91
N GLY A 157 11.98 -15.69 22.46
CA GLY A 157 12.27 -16.98 21.85
C GLY A 157 11.79 -17.12 20.39
N TYR A 158 11.46 -16.03 19.71
CA TYR A 158 11.21 -15.95 18.27
C TYR A 158 12.34 -15.22 17.58
N ASP A 159 12.83 -15.78 16.49
CA ASP A 159 13.94 -15.20 15.75
C ASP A 159 13.44 -14.23 14.68
N PHE A 160 14.11 -13.08 14.61
CA PHE A 160 13.91 -12.02 13.63
C PHE A 160 15.19 -11.83 12.83
N VAL A 161 15.14 -12.19 11.55
CA VAL A 161 16.29 -12.11 10.64
C VAL A 161 16.07 -10.95 9.67
N SER A 162 16.96 -9.96 9.68
CA SER A 162 16.93 -8.87 8.71
C SER A 162 17.91 -9.09 7.57
N GLY A 163 17.46 -8.79 6.33
CA GLY A 163 18.32 -8.67 5.16
C GLY A 163 18.53 -7.20 4.80
N GLU A 164 19.72 -6.88 4.29
CA GLU A 164 20.02 -5.57 3.72
C GLU A 164 19.52 -5.45 2.28
N TYR A 165 19.36 -4.22 1.81
CA TYR A 165 18.91 -3.86 0.46
C TYR A 165 19.62 -4.60 -0.68
N TYR A 166 20.95 -4.81 -0.62
CA TYR A 166 21.73 -5.59 -1.58
C TYR A 166 22.49 -6.78 -0.96
N GLY A 167 22.16 -7.17 0.26
CA GLY A 167 22.89 -8.17 1.04
C GLY A 167 22.50 -9.63 0.75
N TYR A 168 22.18 -9.99 -0.48
CA TYR A 168 21.65 -11.32 -0.81
C TYR A 168 22.67 -12.46 -0.67
N GLU A 169 23.93 -12.24 -1.02
CA GLU A 169 24.98 -13.24 -0.82
C GLU A 169 25.30 -13.42 0.66
N GLU A 170 25.32 -12.31 1.41
CA GLU A 170 25.48 -12.36 2.87
C GLU A 170 24.33 -13.09 3.55
N LEU A 171 23.08 -12.92 3.08
CA LEU A 171 21.92 -13.66 3.57
C LEU A 171 22.08 -15.15 3.28
N LYS A 172 22.46 -15.52 2.07
CA LYS A 172 22.68 -16.91 1.65
C LYS A 172 23.73 -17.57 2.54
N ASP A 173 24.88 -16.90 2.74
CA ASP A 173 25.97 -17.39 3.59
C ASP A 173 25.56 -17.48 5.05
N TRP A 174 24.75 -16.52 5.53
CA TRP A 174 24.24 -16.55 6.91
C TRP A 174 23.27 -17.72 7.11
N LEU A 175 22.33 -17.93 6.16
CA LEU A 175 21.40 -19.06 6.20
C LEU A 175 22.12 -20.41 6.11
N ALA A 176 23.17 -20.52 5.33
CA ALA A 176 23.98 -21.73 5.24
C ALA A 176 24.61 -22.12 6.60
N ARG A 177 25.01 -21.12 7.38
CA ARG A 177 25.64 -21.33 8.71
C ARG A 177 24.63 -21.47 9.84
N ASN A 178 23.52 -20.74 9.80
CA ASN A 178 22.61 -20.61 10.94
C ASN A 178 21.21 -21.15 10.66
N GLY A 179 20.84 -21.36 9.40
CA GLY A 179 19.46 -21.67 9.00
C GLY A 179 18.93 -23.01 9.50
N ALA A 180 19.80 -23.93 9.95
CA ALA A 180 19.37 -25.19 10.54
C ALA A 180 18.49 -24.97 11.80
N GLY A 181 18.80 -23.95 12.60
CA GLY A 181 18.04 -23.59 13.80
C GLY A 181 16.68 -22.96 13.50
N LEU A 182 16.46 -22.49 12.28
CA LEU A 182 15.18 -21.90 11.85
C LEU A 182 14.18 -22.94 11.31
N LYS A 183 14.62 -24.19 11.12
CA LYS A 183 13.78 -25.29 10.62
C LYS A 183 13.02 -25.91 11.79
N GLY A 184 11.71 -25.72 11.82
CA GLY A 184 10.84 -26.26 12.86
C GLY A 184 9.41 -25.78 12.68
N ASP A 185 8.54 -26.11 13.61
CA ASP A 185 7.14 -25.74 13.58
C ASP A 185 6.89 -24.30 14.07
N LYS A 186 7.83 -23.76 14.84
CA LYS A 186 7.77 -22.40 15.36
C LYS A 186 8.06 -21.41 14.24
N PRO A 187 7.24 -20.36 14.08
CA PRO A 187 7.54 -19.34 13.06
C PRO A 187 8.77 -18.52 13.45
N PHE A 188 9.52 -18.11 12.46
CA PHE A 188 10.45 -17.00 12.56
C PHE A 188 10.08 -15.91 11.58
N PHE A 189 10.56 -14.70 11.83
CA PHE A 189 10.22 -13.53 11.05
C PHE A 189 11.44 -13.06 10.27
N TYR A 190 11.29 -12.98 8.94
CA TYR A 190 12.28 -12.36 8.07
C TYR A 190 11.80 -10.96 7.69
N PHE A 191 12.70 -10.01 7.51
CA PHE A 191 12.34 -8.71 6.98
C PHE A 191 13.46 -8.08 6.17
N GLN A 192 13.08 -7.47 5.06
CA GLN A 192 13.92 -6.70 4.17
C GLN A 192 13.11 -5.58 3.53
N HIS A 193 13.78 -4.65 2.85
CA HIS A 193 13.05 -3.54 2.23
C HIS A 193 12.39 -3.93 0.92
N LEU A 194 13.14 -4.42 -0.07
CA LEU A 194 12.57 -4.75 -1.36
C LEU A 194 11.57 -5.90 -1.29
N PRO A 195 10.47 -5.82 -2.05
CA PRO A 195 9.53 -6.93 -2.19
C PRO A 195 10.21 -8.18 -2.72
N ILE A 196 9.80 -9.33 -2.21
CA ILE A 196 10.28 -10.63 -2.70
C ILE A 196 9.54 -10.95 -3.98
N GLN A 197 10.27 -11.02 -5.11
CA GLN A 197 9.70 -11.27 -6.42
C GLN A 197 8.94 -12.61 -6.46
N GLY A 198 7.74 -12.58 -7.07
CA GLY A 198 6.87 -13.76 -7.17
C GLY A 198 6.14 -14.10 -5.86
N THR A 199 5.97 -13.11 -4.96
CA THR A 199 5.12 -13.16 -3.77
C THR A 199 4.10 -12.02 -3.82
N THR A 200 4.21 -11.00 -2.97
CA THR A 200 3.34 -9.81 -2.99
C THR A 200 3.69 -8.83 -4.09
N SER A 201 4.90 -8.90 -4.65
CA SER A 201 5.39 -8.00 -5.68
C SER A 201 4.95 -8.41 -7.07
N ASP A 202 4.17 -7.57 -7.72
CA ASP A 202 3.77 -7.75 -9.11
C ASP A 202 3.66 -6.45 -9.93
N SER A 203 3.73 -5.28 -9.30
CA SER A 203 3.23 -4.09 -10.00
C SER A 203 4.15 -2.88 -10.06
N PHE A 204 5.22 -2.80 -9.29
CA PHE A 204 6.05 -1.58 -9.24
C PHE A 204 7.44 -1.70 -9.87
N GLY A 205 7.78 -2.84 -10.45
CA GLY A 205 9.00 -3.00 -11.25
C GLY A 205 10.31 -3.11 -10.45
N TRP A 206 10.31 -2.82 -9.15
CA TRP A 206 11.47 -2.97 -8.29
C TRP A 206 11.20 -4.03 -7.24
N SER A 207 11.97 -5.10 -7.30
CA SER A 207 11.95 -6.22 -6.37
C SER A 207 13.39 -6.66 -6.11
N ASP A 208 13.55 -7.67 -5.28
CA ASP A 208 14.83 -8.33 -5.03
C ASP A 208 15.43 -9.05 -6.26
N GLY A 209 14.77 -9.00 -7.41
CA GLY A 209 15.18 -9.69 -8.64
C GLY A 209 15.12 -11.21 -8.54
N GLY A 210 14.27 -11.74 -7.66
CA GLY A 210 14.07 -13.19 -7.47
C GLY A 210 15.16 -13.89 -6.65
N LYS A 211 15.97 -13.14 -5.92
CA LYS A 211 17.14 -13.70 -5.20
C LYS A 211 16.75 -14.31 -3.84
N VAL A 212 15.76 -13.75 -3.15
CA VAL A 212 15.42 -14.16 -1.79
C VAL A 212 14.40 -15.29 -1.75
N LYS A 213 13.44 -15.34 -2.67
CA LYS A 213 12.43 -16.41 -2.69
C LYS A 213 13.04 -17.81 -2.67
N PRO A 214 14.06 -18.16 -3.48
CA PRO A 214 14.70 -19.49 -3.42
C PRO A 214 15.35 -19.79 -2.07
N LEU A 215 15.88 -18.77 -1.38
CA LEU A 215 16.51 -18.94 -0.08
C LEU A 215 15.49 -19.25 1.01
N LEU A 216 14.36 -18.54 1.02
CA LEU A 216 13.32 -18.70 2.03
C LEU A 216 12.39 -19.89 1.75
N SER A 217 12.32 -20.41 0.53
CA SER A 217 11.49 -21.57 0.17
C SER A 217 11.84 -22.84 0.95
N ALA A 218 13.05 -22.91 1.52
CA ALA A 218 13.45 -24.00 2.42
C ALA A 218 12.89 -23.86 3.84
N TYR A 219 12.15 -22.79 4.15
CA TYR A 219 11.67 -22.43 5.49
C TYR A 219 10.18 -22.13 5.47
N PRO A 220 9.31 -23.13 5.38
CA PRO A 220 7.85 -22.94 5.24
C PRO A 220 7.19 -22.23 6.42
N ASN A 221 7.82 -22.18 7.60
CA ASN A 221 7.35 -21.41 8.75
C ASN A 221 7.85 -19.97 8.79
N CYS A 222 8.58 -19.51 7.75
CA CYS A 222 8.98 -18.12 7.61
C CYS A 222 7.77 -17.23 7.36
N ILE A 223 7.68 -16.12 8.08
CA ILE A 223 6.78 -15.01 7.77
C ILE A 223 7.66 -13.80 7.44
N ALA A 224 7.71 -13.43 6.16
CA ALA A 224 8.55 -12.35 5.64
C ALA A 224 7.77 -11.04 5.55
N PHE A 225 8.35 -9.93 6.00
CA PHE A 225 7.82 -8.58 5.87
C PHE A 225 8.71 -7.76 4.94
N THR A 226 8.09 -7.04 4.00
CA THR A 226 8.81 -6.17 3.06
C THR A 226 8.18 -4.78 3.03
N GLY A 227 8.94 -3.76 2.64
CA GLY A 227 8.48 -2.39 2.42
C GLY A 227 8.40 -2.03 0.94
N HIS A 228 8.78 -0.79 0.60
CA HIS A 228 9.02 -0.27 -0.74
C HIS A 228 7.78 -0.01 -1.61
N GLU A 229 6.82 -0.90 -1.62
CA GLU A 229 5.65 -0.78 -2.53
C GLU A 229 4.65 0.28 -2.10
N HIS A 230 4.70 0.73 -0.84
CA HIS A 230 3.76 1.70 -0.27
C HIS A 230 2.28 1.33 -0.52
N ARG A 231 2.01 0.04 -0.69
CA ARG A 231 0.66 -0.44 -0.98
C ARG A 231 -0.22 -0.26 0.25
N PRO A 232 -1.47 0.23 0.09
CA PRO A 232 -2.36 0.39 1.24
C PRO A 232 -2.60 -0.94 1.97
N PHE A 233 -2.72 -0.92 3.30
CA PHE A 233 -3.00 -2.11 4.12
C PHE A 233 -4.30 -2.83 3.75
N ILE A 234 -5.22 -2.14 3.05
CA ILE A 234 -6.48 -2.72 2.57
C ILE A 234 -6.29 -3.65 1.37
N ASP A 235 -5.15 -3.55 0.68
CA ASP A 235 -4.89 -4.37 -0.50
C ASP A 235 -4.66 -5.83 -0.11
N GLU A 236 -5.61 -6.68 -0.45
CA GLU A 236 -5.59 -8.09 -0.10
C GLU A 236 -4.49 -8.88 -0.84
N ARG A 237 -3.81 -8.25 -1.82
CA ARG A 237 -2.62 -8.80 -2.47
C ARG A 237 -1.34 -8.56 -1.67
N SER A 238 -1.42 -7.76 -0.59
CA SER A 238 -0.29 -7.50 0.30
C SER A 238 0.06 -8.66 1.23
N VAL A 239 -0.69 -9.76 1.18
CA VAL A 239 -0.36 -11.02 1.85
C VAL A 239 -0.39 -12.16 0.86
N TRP A 240 0.65 -12.98 0.89
CA TRP A 240 0.85 -14.12 0.00
C TRP A 240 1.31 -15.34 0.78
N GLN A 241 0.80 -16.52 0.46
CA GLN A 241 1.23 -17.80 1.00
C GLN A 241 1.52 -18.79 -0.13
N GLY A 242 2.74 -19.24 -0.19
CA GLY A 242 3.21 -20.31 -1.08
C GLY A 242 4.13 -21.23 -0.31
N GLU A 243 5.42 -21.21 -0.65
CA GLU A 243 6.46 -21.98 0.04
C GLU A 243 6.69 -21.44 1.47
N PHE A 244 6.43 -20.17 1.70
CA PHE A 244 6.43 -19.45 2.99
C PHE A 244 5.33 -18.40 2.97
N THR A 245 5.23 -17.55 3.99
CA THR A 245 4.30 -16.42 4.01
C THR A 245 5.06 -15.12 3.75
N SER A 246 4.57 -14.26 2.84
CA SER A 246 5.10 -12.91 2.57
C SER A 246 4.04 -11.87 2.80
N VAL A 247 4.42 -10.74 3.40
CA VAL A 247 3.55 -9.62 3.74
C VAL A 247 4.21 -8.31 3.31
N ALA A 248 3.57 -7.56 2.42
CA ALA A 248 3.97 -6.21 2.08
C ALA A 248 3.49 -5.26 3.18
N THR A 249 4.42 -4.58 3.84
CA THR A 249 4.13 -3.59 4.87
C THR A 249 3.72 -2.27 4.22
N PRO A 250 2.62 -1.66 4.64
CA PRO A 250 2.22 -0.35 4.13
C PRO A 250 3.17 0.75 4.62
N SER A 251 3.20 1.84 3.88
CA SER A 251 4.06 2.97 4.22
C SER A 251 3.46 3.85 5.33
N LEU A 252 4.33 4.37 6.16
CA LEU A 252 3.97 5.39 7.15
C LEU A 252 3.93 6.79 6.52
N SER A 253 4.69 7.06 5.45
CA SER A 253 4.80 8.40 4.87
C SER A 253 3.74 8.69 3.80
N TYR A 254 3.57 7.81 2.81
CA TYR A 254 2.59 7.96 1.74
C TYR A 254 2.21 6.62 1.12
N ALA A 255 1.00 6.54 0.54
CA ALA A 255 0.54 5.36 -0.18
C ALA A 255 0.79 5.49 -1.68
N CYS A 256 1.09 4.36 -2.34
CA CYS A 256 1.20 4.24 -3.77
C CYS A 256 0.12 3.33 -4.34
N PHE A 257 -0.30 3.60 -5.58
CA PHE A 257 -1.27 2.81 -6.30
C PHE A 257 -0.70 2.34 -7.63
N PRO A 258 -1.15 1.17 -8.13
CA PRO A 258 -0.66 0.65 -9.40
C PRO A 258 -0.89 1.65 -10.55
N GLY A 259 0.01 1.66 -11.50
CA GLY A 259 -0.14 2.42 -12.73
C GLY A 259 -1.39 2.02 -13.54
N GLY A 260 -1.70 2.81 -14.58
CA GLY A 260 -2.85 2.54 -15.45
C GLY A 260 -4.20 3.05 -14.94
N HIS A 261 -4.22 3.83 -13.87
CA HIS A 261 -5.40 4.51 -13.35
C HIS A 261 -5.28 6.02 -13.57
N GLU A 262 -6.40 6.67 -13.89
CA GLU A 262 -6.44 8.12 -14.14
C GLU A 262 -6.15 8.95 -12.88
N ASN A 263 -6.45 8.40 -11.72
CA ASN A 263 -6.17 8.97 -10.40
C ASN A 263 -5.14 8.17 -9.61
N GLY A 264 -4.54 7.16 -10.22
CA GLY A 264 -3.50 6.38 -9.58
C GLY A 264 -2.17 7.10 -9.70
N SER A 265 -1.38 7.15 -8.63
CA SER A 265 0.00 7.55 -8.71
C SER A 265 0.75 7.31 -7.42
N GLY A 266 2.00 6.91 -7.54
CA GLY A 266 3.00 7.27 -6.55
C GLY A 266 3.41 8.74 -6.72
N PRO A 267 4.11 9.33 -5.77
CA PRO A 267 4.57 10.72 -5.85
C PRO A 267 5.39 11.04 -7.11
N ARG A 268 5.91 10.03 -7.79
CA ARG A 268 6.73 10.14 -9.00
C ARG A 268 5.98 9.91 -10.31
N SER A 269 4.74 9.46 -10.30
CA SER A 269 4.04 9.14 -11.54
C SER A 269 3.49 10.37 -12.29
N GLY A 270 3.71 11.57 -11.76
CA GLY A 270 3.45 12.82 -12.48
C GLY A 270 2.00 13.06 -12.91
N LYS A 271 1.07 12.23 -12.49
CA LYS A 271 -0.32 12.27 -12.98
C LYS A 271 -1.17 13.39 -12.39
N PHE A 272 -0.63 14.17 -11.48
CA PHE A 272 -1.19 15.48 -11.12
C PHE A 272 -0.69 16.60 -12.04
N GLY A 273 0.18 16.26 -12.97
CA GLY A 273 0.67 17.09 -14.07
C GLY A 273 0.06 16.69 -15.42
N PRO A 274 0.56 17.27 -16.51
CA PRO A 274 0.18 16.86 -17.85
C PRO A 274 0.47 15.36 -18.09
N ASP A 275 -0.39 14.71 -18.86
CA ASP A 275 -0.13 13.35 -19.35
C ASP A 275 1.13 13.30 -20.24
N VAL A 276 1.50 12.11 -20.73
CA VAL A 276 2.67 11.92 -21.63
C VAL A 276 2.61 12.76 -22.91
N ASN A 277 1.44 13.31 -23.24
CA ASN A 277 1.20 14.19 -24.39
C ASN A 277 1.13 15.67 -23.98
N GLY A 278 1.44 16.00 -22.72
CA GLY A 278 1.35 17.36 -22.19
C GLY A 278 -0.08 17.84 -21.92
N LYS A 279 -1.08 16.94 -21.88
CA LYS A 279 -2.49 17.29 -21.65
C LYS A 279 -2.82 17.28 -20.17
N MET A 280 -3.22 18.42 -19.64
CA MET A 280 -3.69 18.55 -18.26
C MET A 280 -5.11 17.98 -18.10
N PRO A 281 -5.39 17.24 -16.98
CA PRO A 281 -6.75 16.80 -16.71
C PRO A 281 -7.67 18.00 -16.46
N PRO A 282 -8.97 17.89 -16.78
CA PRO A 282 -9.95 18.94 -16.49
C PRO A 282 -10.05 19.26 -14.99
N ILE A 283 -10.27 20.53 -14.64
CA ILE A 283 -10.37 21.00 -13.24
C ILE A 283 -11.37 20.19 -12.43
N GLN A 284 -12.49 19.84 -13.02
CA GLN A 284 -13.55 19.06 -12.33
C GLN A 284 -13.13 17.62 -12.01
N ALA A 285 -12.30 17.01 -12.85
CA ALA A 285 -11.71 15.71 -12.57
C ALA A 285 -10.65 15.80 -11.48
N MET A 286 -9.98 16.92 -11.35
CA MET A 286 -8.96 17.13 -10.33
C MET A 286 -9.54 17.25 -8.92
N SER A 287 -10.79 17.68 -8.77
CA SER A 287 -11.46 17.66 -7.46
C SER A 287 -11.78 16.23 -6.98
N MET A 288 -11.72 15.25 -7.86
CA MET A 288 -11.98 13.84 -7.60
C MET A 288 -10.70 13.01 -7.46
N LEU A 289 -9.54 13.58 -7.84
CA LEU A 289 -8.26 12.93 -7.64
C LEU A 289 -7.91 12.95 -6.15
N PRO A 290 -7.31 11.86 -5.63
CA PRO A 290 -6.78 11.90 -4.28
C PRO A 290 -5.84 13.10 -4.16
N THR A 291 -6.06 13.93 -3.16
CA THR A 291 -5.12 15.01 -2.85
C THR A 291 -3.85 14.39 -2.27
N ARG A 292 -2.74 15.14 -2.21
CA ARG A 292 -1.54 14.71 -1.47
C ARG A 292 -1.87 14.29 -0.04
N ARG A 293 -2.91 14.88 0.55
CA ARG A 293 -3.45 14.52 1.87
C ARG A 293 -4.14 13.16 1.85
N ASP A 294 -4.74 12.78 0.72
CA ASP A 294 -5.46 11.53 0.53
C ASP A 294 -4.53 10.34 0.26
N LEU A 295 -3.30 10.63 -0.18
CA LEU A 295 -2.23 9.66 -0.40
C LEU A 295 -1.29 9.53 0.81
N ARG A 296 -1.66 10.08 1.96
CA ARG A 296 -0.89 9.89 3.19
C ARG A 296 -0.81 8.40 3.52
N GLY A 297 0.36 8.00 4.00
CA GLY A 297 0.58 6.69 4.59
C GLY A 297 -0.19 6.56 5.91
N GLY A 298 0.51 6.74 6.97
CA GLY A 298 -0.04 6.61 8.32
C GLY A 298 -0.47 5.19 8.66
N GLN A 299 0.03 4.18 7.93
CA GLN A 299 -0.46 2.82 8.01
C GLN A 299 0.59 1.88 8.60
N GLY A 300 0.11 0.85 9.29
CA GLY A 300 0.98 -0.14 9.88
C GLY A 300 0.22 -1.33 10.45
N PHE A 301 0.96 -2.24 11.08
CA PHE A 301 0.41 -3.47 11.64
C PHE A 301 0.71 -3.60 13.13
N VAL A 302 -0.19 -4.29 13.85
CA VAL A 302 0.12 -4.93 15.13
C VAL A 302 0.03 -6.43 14.91
N VAL A 303 1.13 -7.11 15.09
CA VAL A 303 1.25 -8.56 14.89
C VAL A 303 1.22 -9.24 16.24
N ASN A 304 0.30 -10.17 16.40
CA ASN A 304 0.14 -10.97 17.60
C ASN A 304 0.39 -12.45 17.25
N VAL A 305 1.22 -13.12 18.03
CA VAL A 305 1.63 -14.50 17.80
C VAL A 305 1.13 -15.39 18.93
N TRP A 306 0.40 -16.44 18.58
CA TRP A 306 0.00 -17.54 19.46
C TRP A 306 0.60 -18.85 18.96
N ASN A 307 0.44 -19.91 19.70
CA ASN A 307 0.94 -21.24 19.31
C ASN A 307 0.33 -21.77 18.01
N ASP A 308 -0.93 -21.37 17.72
CA ASP A 308 -1.74 -21.92 16.63
C ASP A 308 -1.92 -20.96 15.45
N LYS A 309 -1.52 -19.69 15.61
CA LYS A 309 -1.73 -18.64 14.58
C LYS A 309 -0.88 -17.40 14.80
N VAL A 310 -0.72 -16.64 13.71
CA VAL A 310 -0.28 -15.24 13.73
C VAL A 310 -1.42 -14.37 13.22
N VAL A 311 -1.78 -13.34 13.97
CA VAL A 311 -2.81 -12.37 13.60
C VAL A 311 -2.13 -11.02 13.29
N ILE A 312 -2.37 -10.51 12.10
CA ILE A 312 -1.82 -9.24 11.60
C ILE A 312 -2.97 -8.24 11.55
N GLU A 313 -3.08 -7.41 12.57
CA GLU A 313 -4.06 -6.31 12.64
C GLU A 313 -3.61 -5.15 11.77
N ARG A 314 -4.53 -4.55 11.02
CA ARG A 314 -4.27 -3.50 10.03
C ARG A 314 -4.77 -2.16 10.54
N TRP A 315 -3.86 -1.24 10.82
CA TRP A 315 -4.15 0.01 11.51
C TRP A 315 -3.83 1.26 10.69
N ASP A 316 -4.77 2.20 10.71
CA ASP A 316 -4.46 3.60 10.45
C ASP A 316 -3.85 4.19 11.73
N LEU A 317 -2.56 4.48 11.70
CA LEU A 317 -1.79 4.98 12.84
C LEU A 317 -1.85 6.50 12.96
N GLU A 318 -2.38 7.21 11.96
CA GLU A 318 -2.69 8.64 12.05
C GLU A 318 -4.00 8.85 12.83
N GLU A 319 -5.04 8.08 12.48
CA GLU A 319 -6.37 8.16 13.10
C GLU A 319 -6.51 7.23 14.31
N LEU A 320 -5.60 6.27 14.50
CA LEU A 320 -5.61 5.22 15.52
C LEU A 320 -6.86 4.33 15.45
N GLU A 321 -7.27 4.02 14.22
CA GLU A 321 -8.43 3.20 13.92
C GLU A 321 -8.01 1.91 13.20
N GLU A 322 -8.72 0.80 13.46
CA GLU A 322 -8.58 -0.42 12.66
C GLU A 322 -9.16 -0.17 11.26
N GLY A 323 -8.33 -0.32 10.23
CA GLY A 323 -8.69 0.07 8.88
C GLY A 323 -9.26 -1.06 8.02
N ALA A 324 -9.01 -2.31 8.41
CA ALA A 324 -9.48 -3.51 7.72
C ALA A 324 -9.45 -4.73 8.65
N PRO A 325 -10.21 -5.80 8.37
CA PRO A 325 -10.14 -7.05 9.12
C PRO A 325 -8.72 -7.62 9.16
N ALA A 326 -8.31 -8.16 10.29
CA ALA A 326 -6.97 -8.73 10.45
C ALA A 326 -6.75 -9.93 9.52
N TRP A 327 -5.50 -10.09 9.05
CA TRP A 327 -5.10 -11.33 8.42
C TRP A 327 -4.72 -12.37 9.49
N VAL A 328 -5.12 -13.62 9.28
CA VAL A 328 -4.83 -14.73 10.19
C VAL A 328 -4.03 -15.79 9.45
N VAL A 329 -2.77 -15.98 9.84
CA VAL A 329 -1.88 -17.03 9.32
C VAL A 329 -1.92 -18.21 10.28
N PRO A 330 -2.55 -19.34 9.91
CA PRO A 330 -2.57 -20.53 10.75
C PRO A 330 -1.16 -21.12 10.93
N LEU A 331 -0.90 -21.69 12.10
CA LEU A 331 0.37 -22.35 12.43
C LEU A 331 0.17 -23.83 12.75
N PRO A 332 1.19 -24.68 12.54
CA PRO A 332 2.45 -24.36 11.84
C PRO A 332 2.20 -24.13 10.34
N ALA A 333 2.76 -23.07 9.78
CA ALA A 333 2.47 -22.65 8.39
C ALA A 333 2.86 -23.69 7.33
N CYS A 334 3.77 -24.62 7.66
CA CYS A 334 4.21 -25.68 6.76
C CYS A 334 3.14 -26.74 6.47
N VAL A 335 2.18 -26.96 7.38
CA VAL A 335 1.14 -28.00 7.26
C VAL A 335 -0.28 -27.44 7.36
N ALA A 336 -0.44 -26.22 7.82
CA ALA A 336 -1.75 -25.59 7.95
C ALA A 336 -2.34 -25.20 6.59
N ALA A 337 -3.64 -24.90 6.57
CA ALA A 337 -4.29 -24.31 5.41
C ALA A 337 -3.62 -22.97 5.05
N LYS A 338 -3.54 -22.68 3.74
CA LYS A 338 -2.96 -21.45 3.18
C LYS A 338 -4.05 -20.51 2.65
N PRO A 339 -4.76 -19.78 3.53
CA PRO A 339 -5.87 -18.92 3.12
C PRO A 339 -5.44 -17.79 2.15
N TYR A 340 -4.15 -17.45 2.13
CA TYR A 340 -3.59 -16.40 1.29
C TYR A 340 -2.81 -16.95 0.08
N ASP A 341 -2.99 -18.21 -0.27
CA ASP A 341 -2.54 -18.74 -1.56
C ASP A 341 -3.24 -17.97 -2.69
N PRO A 342 -2.53 -17.43 -3.70
CA PRO A 342 -3.11 -16.61 -4.76
C PRO A 342 -4.25 -17.29 -5.49
N ALA A 343 -4.14 -18.60 -5.78
CA ALA A 343 -5.17 -19.35 -6.47
C ALA A 343 -6.45 -19.55 -5.65
N VAL A 344 -6.32 -19.53 -4.31
CA VAL A 344 -7.46 -19.55 -3.38
C VAL A 344 -8.08 -18.16 -3.27
N ARG A 345 -7.23 -17.14 -3.08
CA ARG A 345 -7.67 -15.75 -2.87
C ARG A 345 -8.38 -15.17 -4.08
N GLU A 346 -7.83 -15.34 -5.26
CA GLU A 346 -8.42 -14.82 -6.49
C GLU A 346 -9.87 -15.31 -6.69
N LYS A 347 -10.15 -16.55 -6.29
CA LYS A 347 -11.50 -17.15 -6.39
C LYS A 347 -12.41 -16.78 -5.23
N ALA A 348 -11.86 -16.67 -4.02
CA ALA A 348 -12.61 -16.44 -2.79
C ALA A 348 -12.99 -14.97 -2.59
N GLU A 349 -12.16 -14.02 -3.09
CA GLU A 349 -12.41 -12.60 -2.90
C GLU A 349 -13.76 -12.20 -3.51
N PRO A 350 -14.61 -11.47 -2.76
CA PRO A 350 -15.92 -11.07 -3.24
C PRO A 350 -15.87 -10.25 -4.53
N VAL A 351 -16.90 -10.36 -5.34
CA VAL A 351 -17.09 -9.54 -6.55
C VAL A 351 -17.97 -8.34 -6.20
N PRO A 352 -17.58 -7.11 -6.58
CA PRO A 352 -18.41 -5.94 -6.38
C PRO A 352 -19.76 -6.08 -7.10
N ARG A 353 -20.78 -5.39 -6.62
CA ARG A 353 -22.09 -5.29 -7.28
C ARG A 353 -22.63 -3.88 -7.18
N PHE A 354 -23.27 -3.41 -8.21
CA PHE A 354 -24.02 -2.17 -8.13
C PHE A 354 -25.33 -2.38 -7.36
N PRO A 355 -25.85 -1.34 -6.66
CA PRO A 355 -27.17 -1.39 -6.05
C PRO A 355 -28.26 -1.75 -7.07
N GLN A 356 -29.33 -2.36 -6.60
CA GLN A 356 -30.48 -2.64 -7.45
C GLN A 356 -31.07 -1.33 -7.99
N GLY A 357 -31.34 -1.26 -9.29
CA GLY A 357 -31.84 -0.06 -9.94
C GLY A 357 -30.79 1.04 -10.16
N ALA A 358 -29.50 0.76 -9.94
CA ALA A 358 -28.43 1.69 -10.22
C ALA A 358 -28.46 2.14 -11.69
N GLN A 359 -28.32 3.43 -11.92
CA GLN A 359 -28.30 4.04 -13.26
C GLN A 359 -26.99 4.79 -13.47
N LEU A 360 -26.56 4.84 -14.72
CA LEU A 360 -25.44 5.61 -15.20
C LEU A 360 -25.97 6.91 -15.82
N ASP A 361 -25.68 8.03 -15.18
CA ASP A 361 -26.03 9.36 -15.67
C ASP A 361 -24.88 9.93 -16.51
N LEU A 362 -25.21 10.44 -17.69
CA LEU A 362 -24.23 11.01 -18.61
C LEU A 362 -24.60 12.46 -18.93
N GLU A 363 -23.69 13.37 -18.65
CA GLU A 363 -23.84 14.81 -18.93
C GLU A 363 -22.63 15.33 -19.70
N THR A 364 -22.86 16.05 -20.80
CA THR A 364 -21.80 16.72 -21.55
C THR A 364 -21.76 18.19 -21.16
N ARG A 365 -20.58 18.69 -20.79
CA ARG A 365 -20.39 20.10 -20.39
C ARG A 365 -19.01 20.63 -20.76
N ASN A 366 -18.95 21.97 -20.88
CA ASN A 366 -17.69 22.66 -21.02
C ASN A 366 -16.98 22.74 -19.67
N THR A 367 -15.66 22.59 -19.69
CA THR A 367 -14.81 22.77 -18.52
C THR A 367 -13.49 23.40 -18.91
N GLU A 368 -12.88 24.09 -17.98
CA GLU A 368 -11.55 24.67 -18.14
C GLU A 368 -10.53 23.79 -17.39
N ASN A 369 -9.40 23.49 -18.03
CA ASN A 369 -8.32 22.79 -17.38
C ASN A 369 -7.39 23.77 -16.61
N ARG A 370 -6.43 23.24 -15.84
CA ARG A 370 -5.48 24.06 -15.05
C ARG A 370 -4.65 25.06 -15.87
N SER A 371 -4.49 24.82 -17.17
CA SER A 371 -3.78 25.74 -18.05
C SER A 371 -4.67 26.82 -18.66
N GLY A 372 -5.92 26.95 -18.20
CA GLY A 372 -6.89 27.90 -18.74
C GLY A 372 -7.49 27.47 -20.09
N LYS A 373 -7.22 26.24 -20.56
CA LYS A 373 -7.75 25.74 -21.84
C LYS A 373 -9.11 25.09 -21.63
N TRP A 374 -10.09 25.54 -22.38
CA TRP A 374 -11.42 24.97 -22.41
C TRP A 374 -11.46 23.65 -23.19
N THR A 375 -12.20 22.71 -22.66
CA THR A 375 -12.48 21.42 -23.31
C THR A 375 -13.91 20.99 -23.03
N ILE A 376 -14.43 20.06 -23.81
CA ILE A 376 -15.74 19.47 -23.59
C ILE A 376 -15.54 18.08 -22.98
N VAL A 377 -16.17 17.84 -21.85
CA VAL A 377 -16.11 16.54 -21.18
C VAL A 377 -17.49 15.90 -21.10
N MET A 378 -17.52 14.59 -21.19
CA MET A 378 -18.66 13.76 -20.80
C MET A 378 -18.43 13.26 -19.38
N ASN A 379 -19.23 13.79 -18.45
CA ASN A 379 -19.30 13.24 -17.10
C ASN A 379 -20.13 11.96 -17.08
N CYS A 380 -19.61 10.98 -16.39
CA CYS A 380 -20.29 9.73 -16.04
C CYS A 380 -20.48 9.73 -14.54
N GLU A 381 -21.71 9.73 -14.06
CA GLU A 381 -22.04 9.68 -12.64
C GLU A 381 -22.89 8.44 -12.36
N PHE A 382 -22.52 7.69 -11.32
CA PHE A 382 -23.17 6.43 -10.97
C PHE A 382 -23.05 6.13 -9.47
N PRO A 383 -23.97 5.35 -8.87
CA PRO A 383 -23.85 4.94 -7.47
C PRO A 383 -22.60 4.10 -7.24
N SER A 384 -21.94 4.28 -6.09
CA SER A 384 -20.83 3.41 -5.68
C SER A 384 -21.30 1.95 -5.63
N ALA A 385 -20.42 1.06 -6.07
CA ALA A 385 -20.69 -0.36 -5.97
C ALA A 385 -20.55 -0.84 -4.52
N ILE A 386 -21.23 -1.91 -4.19
CA ILE A 386 -21.29 -2.49 -2.86
C ILE A 386 -20.36 -3.70 -2.79
N MET A 387 -19.61 -3.80 -1.71
CA MET A 387 -18.83 -4.98 -1.32
C MET A 387 -19.35 -5.52 0.01
N PRO A 388 -19.17 -6.82 0.29
CA PRO A 388 -19.38 -7.36 1.64
C PRO A 388 -18.53 -6.64 2.68
N GLU A 389 -18.95 -6.67 3.93
CA GLU A 389 -18.23 -6.09 5.04
C GLU A 389 -16.77 -6.62 5.08
N GLY A 390 -15.83 -5.70 5.29
CA GLY A 390 -14.38 -6.01 5.32
C GLY A 390 -13.68 -6.02 3.97
N SER A 391 -14.43 -5.97 2.86
CA SER A 391 -13.90 -5.85 1.50
C SER A 391 -14.22 -4.49 0.91
N ARG A 392 -13.42 -4.03 -0.07
CA ARG A 392 -13.60 -2.75 -0.75
C ARG A 392 -13.51 -2.87 -2.26
N VAL A 393 -14.24 -2.00 -2.95
CA VAL A 393 -14.07 -1.82 -4.39
C VAL A 393 -12.66 -1.30 -4.63
N PHE A 394 -11.88 -1.98 -5.44
CA PHE A 394 -10.52 -1.56 -5.80
C PHE A 394 -10.56 -0.39 -6.77
N ASP A 395 -11.23 -0.58 -7.90
CA ASP A 395 -11.35 0.44 -8.93
C ASP A 395 -12.64 0.31 -9.73
N TYR A 396 -12.86 1.32 -10.56
CA TYR A 396 -13.88 1.30 -11.60
C TYR A 396 -13.20 1.34 -12.97
N GLU A 397 -13.62 0.43 -13.85
CA GLU A 397 -13.22 0.42 -15.24
C GLU A 397 -14.38 0.94 -16.10
N ILE A 398 -14.13 2.00 -16.86
CA ILE A 398 -15.13 2.68 -17.66
C ILE A 398 -14.71 2.57 -19.13
N ARG A 399 -15.63 2.07 -19.95
CA ARG A 399 -15.40 1.79 -21.35
C ARG A 399 -16.35 2.59 -22.23
N ALA A 400 -15.83 3.25 -23.25
CA ALA A 400 -16.65 3.71 -24.36
C ALA A 400 -16.56 2.67 -25.50
N VAL A 401 -17.64 1.89 -25.67
CA VAL A 401 -17.68 0.71 -26.54
C VAL A 401 -18.41 1.03 -27.83
N PRO A 402 -17.70 1.13 -28.98
CA PRO A 402 -18.32 1.32 -30.30
C PRO A 402 -19.21 0.15 -30.70
N LYS A 403 -20.36 0.45 -31.31
CA LYS A 403 -21.29 -0.57 -31.80
C LYS A 403 -20.85 -1.28 -33.08
N ASP A 404 -19.86 -0.74 -33.77
CA ASP A 404 -19.28 -1.34 -34.99
C ASP A 404 -18.20 -2.41 -34.72
N GLY A 405 -17.95 -2.75 -33.45
CA GLY A 405 -16.95 -3.74 -33.05
C GLY A 405 -15.51 -3.22 -33.03
N SER A 406 -15.28 -1.95 -33.30
CA SER A 406 -13.94 -1.38 -33.14
C SER A 406 -13.52 -1.31 -31.67
N PRO A 407 -12.20 -1.23 -31.35
CA PRO A 407 -11.71 -1.26 -29.98
C PRO A 407 -12.35 -0.19 -29.09
N ALA A 408 -12.69 -0.57 -27.86
CA ALA A 408 -13.21 0.33 -26.86
C ALA A 408 -12.10 1.24 -26.32
N LEU A 409 -12.45 2.49 -26.00
CA LEU A 409 -11.63 3.35 -25.14
C LEU A 409 -11.86 2.91 -23.69
N VAL A 410 -10.81 2.52 -23.00
CA VAL A 410 -10.86 2.02 -21.62
C VAL A 410 -10.09 2.95 -20.69
N LYS A 411 -10.71 3.37 -19.61
CA LYS A 411 -10.08 4.11 -18.53
C LYS A 411 -10.40 3.47 -17.19
N ARG A 412 -9.49 3.64 -16.21
CA ARG A 412 -9.63 3.09 -14.86
C ARG A 412 -9.43 4.16 -13.82
N PHE A 413 -10.10 3.97 -12.70
CA PHE A 413 -10.15 4.95 -11.63
C PHE A 413 -10.19 4.24 -10.28
N ILE A 414 -9.17 4.43 -9.41
CA ILE A 414 -9.13 3.85 -8.06
C ILE A 414 -10.32 4.39 -7.25
N SER A 415 -11.03 3.49 -6.56
CA SER A 415 -12.12 3.89 -5.67
C SER A 415 -11.59 4.76 -4.52
N PRO A 416 -12.21 5.91 -4.22
CA PRO A 416 -11.81 6.75 -3.09
C PRO A 416 -11.78 6.02 -1.75
N GLY A 417 -12.72 5.10 -1.52
CA GLY A 417 -12.75 4.28 -0.31
C GLY A 417 -11.62 3.26 -0.23
N TYR A 418 -10.99 2.91 -1.36
CA TYR A 418 -9.79 2.08 -1.39
C TYR A 418 -8.53 2.90 -1.12
N ALA A 419 -8.48 4.10 -1.68
CA ALA A 419 -7.37 5.02 -1.45
C ALA A 419 -7.29 5.50 0.01
N LYS A 420 -8.45 5.53 0.68
CA LYS A 420 -8.62 5.95 2.07
C LYS A 420 -9.34 4.87 2.88
N MET A 421 -9.81 5.24 4.06
CA MET A 421 -10.72 4.41 4.84
C MET A 421 -12.09 4.30 4.19
N ALA A 422 -12.82 3.21 4.45
CA ALA A 422 -14.16 2.97 3.90
C ALA A 422 -15.14 4.14 4.10
N LYS A 423 -14.99 4.89 5.18
CA LYS A 423 -15.81 6.09 5.48
C LYS A 423 -15.69 7.22 4.44
N PHE A 424 -14.68 7.14 3.55
CA PHE A 424 -14.47 8.12 2.48
C PHE A 424 -15.01 7.66 1.12
N GLU A 425 -15.67 6.51 1.04
CA GLU A 425 -16.35 6.11 -0.17
C GLU A 425 -17.57 7.02 -0.40
N PRO A 426 -17.65 7.76 -1.52
CA PRO A 426 -18.80 8.60 -1.80
C PRO A 426 -20.04 7.74 -2.14
N GLU A 427 -21.24 8.26 -1.94
CA GLU A 427 -22.47 7.57 -2.37
C GLU A 427 -22.52 7.39 -3.89
N ARG A 428 -21.97 8.36 -4.62
CA ARG A 428 -21.89 8.35 -6.08
C ARG A 428 -20.48 8.64 -6.56
N GLN A 429 -20.04 7.82 -7.51
CA GLN A 429 -18.79 8.01 -8.22
C GLN A 429 -19.00 8.95 -9.40
N ARG A 430 -17.93 9.68 -9.75
CA ARG A 430 -17.89 10.53 -10.94
C ARG A 430 -16.63 10.23 -11.73
N PHE A 431 -16.82 10.10 -13.02
CA PHE A 431 -15.74 9.93 -13.97
C PHE A 431 -16.02 10.81 -15.19
N TRP A 432 -15.01 11.03 -16.04
CA TRP A 432 -15.18 11.84 -17.25
C TRP A 432 -14.29 11.35 -18.37
N PHE A 433 -14.79 11.56 -19.59
CA PHE A 433 -14.02 11.49 -20.82
C PHE A 433 -13.89 12.89 -21.44
N ASP A 434 -12.72 13.20 -22.02
CA ASP A 434 -12.68 14.26 -23.00
C ASP A 434 -13.48 13.80 -24.22
N VAL A 435 -14.43 14.61 -24.67
CA VAL A 435 -15.29 14.24 -25.81
C VAL A 435 -14.47 13.98 -27.07
N ALA A 436 -13.30 14.62 -27.21
CA ALA A 436 -12.40 14.38 -28.34
C ALA A 436 -11.76 12.97 -28.34
N GLU A 437 -11.73 12.28 -27.20
CA GLU A 437 -11.22 10.90 -27.08
C GLU A 437 -12.28 9.85 -27.39
N LEU A 438 -13.56 10.20 -27.29
CA LEU A 438 -14.68 9.28 -27.52
C LEU A 438 -14.75 8.88 -28.99
N PRO A 439 -15.36 7.71 -29.32
CA PRO A 439 -15.52 7.25 -30.70
C PRO A 439 -16.21 8.33 -31.56
N GLN A 440 -15.49 8.87 -32.56
CA GLN A 440 -16.01 9.90 -33.44
C GLN A 440 -16.81 9.24 -34.58
N ASP A 441 -17.92 9.88 -35.00
CA ASP A 441 -18.80 9.38 -36.10
C ASP A 441 -19.35 7.96 -35.94
N LYS A 442 -19.30 7.43 -34.74
CA LYS A 442 -19.76 6.07 -34.39
C LYS A 442 -20.82 6.10 -33.31
N ASP A 443 -21.68 5.10 -33.34
CA ASP A 443 -22.56 4.82 -32.22
C ASP A 443 -21.77 4.03 -31.16
N TYR A 444 -21.91 4.39 -29.90
CA TYR A 444 -21.25 3.73 -28.77
C TYR A 444 -22.11 3.71 -27.52
N VAL A 445 -21.77 2.89 -26.57
CA VAL A 445 -22.31 2.89 -25.20
C VAL A 445 -21.18 3.11 -24.22
N ILE A 446 -21.51 3.65 -23.06
CA ILE A 446 -20.61 3.66 -21.90
C ILE A 446 -20.98 2.49 -21.00
N GLU A 447 -19.98 1.69 -20.67
CA GLU A 447 -20.07 0.59 -19.70
C GLU A 447 -19.19 0.92 -18.50
N VAL A 448 -19.71 0.66 -17.30
CA VAL A 448 -18.97 0.86 -16.03
C VAL A 448 -18.94 -0.45 -15.28
N TYR A 449 -17.75 -0.91 -14.96
CA TYR A 449 -17.49 -2.10 -14.16
C TYR A 449 -16.84 -1.68 -12.84
N ALA A 450 -17.32 -2.21 -11.74
CA ALA A 450 -16.58 -2.16 -10.47
C ALA A 450 -15.73 -3.43 -10.34
N ARG A 451 -14.48 -3.30 -9.84
CA ARG A 451 -13.55 -4.42 -9.74
C ARG A 451 -13.02 -4.58 -8.32
N ASN A 452 -12.73 -5.80 -7.93
CA ASN A 452 -11.91 -6.08 -6.75
C ASN A 452 -10.40 -6.02 -7.10
N CYS A 453 -9.52 -6.09 -6.10
CA CYS A 453 -8.07 -5.98 -6.32
C CYS A 453 -7.48 -7.15 -7.12
N PHE A 454 -8.18 -8.26 -7.27
CA PHE A 454 -7.80 -9.38 -8.14
C PHE A 454 -8.35 -9.26 -9.57
N GLY A 455 -8.98 -8.12 -9.92
CA GLY A 455 -9.47 -7.83 -11.25
C GLY A 455 -10.82 -8.46 -11.61
N ARG A 456 -11.50 -9.13 -10.67
CA ARG A 456 -12.85 -9.66 -10.91
C ARG A 456 -13.87 -8.51 -10.94
N THR A 457 -14.77 -8.56 -11.92
CA THR A 457 -15.68 -7.45 -12.25
C THR A 457 -17.12 -7.72 -11.86
N SER A 458 -17.84 -6.66 -11.52
CA SER A 458 -19.31 -6.66 -11.44
C SER A 458 -19.96 -6.91 -12.81
N ALA A 459 -21.26 -7.18 -12.83
CA ALA A 459 -22.07 -6.85 -14.00
C ALA A 459 -21.94 -5.34 -14.29
N PRO A 460 -21.93 -4.91 -15.58
CA PRO A 460 -21.77 -3.50 -15.92
C PRO A 460 -23.04 -2.69 -15.71
N LEU A 461 -22.87 -1.41 -15.38
CA LEU A 461 -23.88 -0.40 -15.70
C LEU A 461 -23.70 0.00 -17.17
N VAL A 462 -24.76 0.06 -17.94
CA VAL A 462 -24.68 0.35 -19.39
C VAL A 462 -25.57 1.55 -19.70
N SER A 463 -25.02 2.50 -20.42
CA SER A 463 -25.77 3.67 -20.89
C SER A 463 -26.68 3.36 -22.08
N GLY A 464 -27.60 4.25 -22.40
CA GLY A 464 -28.19 4.31 -23.73
C GLY A 464 -27.15 4.55 -24.82
N VAL A 465 -27.51 4.24 -26.06
CA VAL A 465 -26.64 4.49 -27.23
C VAL A 465 -26.40 5.99 -27.41
N ARG A 466 -25.14 6.35 -27.66
CA ARG A 466 -24.68 7.70 -27.95
C ARG A 466 -24.07 7.76 -29.34
N ARG A 467 -24.15 8.89 -29.98
CA ARG A 467 -23.45 9.16 -31.25
C ARG A 467 -22.28 10.10 -31.00
N GLY A 468 -21.09 9.69 -31.38
CA GLY A 468 -19.92 10.57 -31.38
C GLY A 468 -20.09 11.65 -32.45
N LYS A 469 -19.85 12.89 -32.09
CA LYS A 469 -19.89 14.01 -33.02
C LYS A 469 -18.48 14.38 -33.43
N PRO A 470 -18.17 14.47 -34.76
CA PRO A 470 -16.88 14.99 -35.19
C PRO A 470 -16.77 16.46 -34.81
N GLY A 471 -15.62 16.83 -34.27
CA GLY A 471 -15.20 18.20 -34.15
C GLY A 471 -16.19 19.11 -33.43
N LEU A 472 -16.48 18.91 -32.16
CA LEU A 472 -16.94 20.00 -31.31
C LEU A 472 -15.79 20.98 -31.16
N GLU A 473 -15.52 21.73 -32.26
CA GLU A 473 -14.62 22.86 -32.21
C GLU A 473 -15.16 23.87 -31.18
N LYS A 474 -14.28 24.17 -30.22
CA LYS A 474 -14.31 25.30 -29.30
C LYS A 474 -15.65 26.04 -29.24
N VAL A 475 -16.52 25.66 -28.32
CA VAL A 475 -17.60 26.57 -27.91
C VAL A 475 -16.92 27.78 -27.29
N LYS A 476 -17.09 28.98 -27.90
CA LYS A 476 -16.61 30.22 -27.32
C LYS A 476 -17.16 30.36 -25.90
N PRO A 477 -16.37 30.86 -24.96
CA PRO A 477 -16.85 31.17 -23.62
C PRO A 477 -18.12 31.99 -23.73
N LEU A 478 -19.16 31.65 -22.96
CA LEU A 478 -20.26 32.57 -22.74
C LEU A 478 -19.66 33.84 -22.15
N GLU A 479 -19.82 34.95 -22.84
CA GLU A 479 -19.40 36.26 -22.35
C GLU A 479 -19.94 36.45 -20.94
N LYS A 480 -19.04 36.68 -19.97
CA LYS A 480 -19.46 37.08 -18.63
C LYS A 480 -20.32 38.33 -18.81
N LYS A 481 -21.61 38.22 -18.53
CA LYS A 481 -22.42 39.43 -18.31
C LYS A 481 -21.82 40.10 -17.08
N GLU A 482 -21.15 41.19 -17.29
CA GLU A 482 -20.79 42.11 -16.21
C GLU A 482 -22.08 42.52 -15.49
N SER A 483 -22.16 42.22 -14.22
CA SER A 483 -23.18 42.72 -13.29
C SER A 483 -22.52 43.59 -12.26
#